data_2b120388169b26f7a8cb9c3e5380512e
#
_entry.id   2b120388169b26f7a8cb9c3e5380512e
#
_cell.length_a   1.000
_cell.length_b   1.000
_cell.length_c   1.000
_cell.angle_alpha   90.00
_cell.angle_beta   90.00
_cell.angle_gamma   90.00
#
_symmetry.space_group_name_H-M   'P 1'
#
loop_
_entity.id
_entity.type
_entity.pdbx_description
1 polymer ?
#
loop_
_entity_poly.entity_id
_entity_poly.type
_entity_poly.pdbx_seq_one_letter_code
_entity_poly.pdbx_strand_id
1 'polypeptide(L)' 'MLALIAEGASNKEIARRLAISVRTVKFHIASLLDKLDAQDRAEAVAQGARLGAIRL' A
#
# COMPACT_ATOMS: atom_id res chain seq x y z
N MET A 1 -1.25 2.03 5.67
CA MET A 1 -1.48 1.95 4.21
C MET A 1 -1.25 0.55 3.63
N LEU A 2 -0.14 -0.08 3.95
CA LEU A 2 0.17 -1.41 3.43
C LEU A 2 -0.89 -2.45 3.83
N ALA A 3 -1.40 -2.38 5.04
CA ALA A 3 -2.48 -3.26 5.50
C ALA A 3 -3.75 -3.10 4.66
N LEU A 4 -4.09 -1.87 4.26
CA LEU A 4 -5.25 -1.62 3.41
C LEU A 4 -5.05 -2.20 2.01
N ILE A 5 -3.83 -2.15 1.49
CA ILE A 5 -3.48 -2.77 0.21
C ILE A 5 -3.64 -4.29 0.33
N ALA A 6 -3.19 -4.88 1.43
CA ALA A 6 -3.32 -6.31 1.68
C ALA A 6 -4.78 -6.76 1.74
N GLU A 7 -5.68 -5.90 2.22
CA GLU A 7 -7.12 -6.15 2.26
C GLU A 7 -7.78 -6.04 0.88
N GLY A 8 -7.04 -5.60 -0.13
CA GLY A 8 -7.58 -5.42 -1.47
C GLY A 8 -8.30 -4.09 -1.67
N ALA A 9 -8.08 -3.12 -0.81
CA ALA A 9 -8.74 -1.81 -0.93
C ALA A 9 -8.26 -1.07 -2.18
N SER A 10 -9.20 -0.42 -2.89
CA SER A 10 -8.87 0.45 -4.01
C SER A 10 -8.25 1.76 -3.51
N ASN A 11 -7.61 2.51 -4.42
CA ASN A 11 -7.05 3.82 -4.07
C ASN A 11 -8.12 4.75 -3.51
N LYS A 12 -9.33 4.69 -4.06
CA LYS A 12 -10.47 5.49 -3.62
C LYS A 12 -10.88 5.12 -2.19
N GLU A 13 -10.92 3.83 -1.90
CA GLU A 13 -11.24 3.31 -0.57
C GLU A 13 -10.18 3.72 0.45
N ILE A 14 -8.91 3.60 0.08
CA ILE A 14 -7.79 4.01 0.93
C ILE A 14 -7.86 5.50 1.23
N ALA A 15 -8.11 6.31 0.19
CA ALA A 15 -8.23 7.76 0.35
C ALA A 15 -9.32 8.13 1.33
N ARG A 16 -10.47 7.47 1.24
CA ARG A 16 -11.60 7.70 2.14
C ARG A 16 -11.25 7.35 3.57
N ARG A 17 -10.64 6.19 3.79
CA ARG A 17 -10.31 5.70 5.14
C ARG A 17 -9.25 6.55 5.82
N LEU A 18 -8.30 7.07 5.04
CA LEU A 18 -7.22 7.89 5.57
C LEU A 18 -7.52 9.39 5.52
N ALA A 19 -8.70 9.76 5.00
CA ALA A 19 -9.13 11.16 4.86
C ALA A 19 -8.15 11.99 4.03
N ILE A 20 -7.61 11.42 2.95
CA ILE A 20 -6.70 12.08 2.03
C ILE A 20 -7.21 11.95 0.59
N SER A 21 -6.60 12.67 -0.35
CA SER A 21 -7.00 12.58 -1.75
C SER A 21 -6.48 11.30 -2.42
N VAL A 22 -7.14 10.88 -3.49
CA VAL A 22 -6.68 9.75 -4.31
C VAL A 22 -5.28 10.04 -4.87
N ARG A 23 -5.01 11.28 -5.24
CA ARG A 23 -3.70 11.71 -5.74
C ARG A 23 -2.62 11.46 -4.68
N THR A 24 -2.90 11.80 -3.43
CA THR A 24 -1.98 11.58 -2.32
C THR A 24 -1.77 10.09 -2.08
N VAL A 25 -2.83 9.28 -2.19
CA VAL A 25 -2.73 7.81 -2.08
C VAL A 25 -1.78 7.26 -3.14
N LYS A 26 -1.93 7.69 -4.38
CA LYS A 26 -1.06 7.25 -5.47
C LYS A 26 0.41 7.60 -5.20
N PHE A 27 0.65 8.79 -4.67
CA PHE A 27 2.00 9.23 -4.31
C PHE A 27 2.59 8.34 -3.21
N HIS A 28 1.81 8.06 -2.18
CA HIS A 28 2.27 7.20 -1.07
C HIS A 28 2.53 5.77 -1.51
N ILE A 29 1.69 5.23 -2.40
CA ILE A 29 1.89 3.88 -2.92
C ILE A 29 3.17 3.82 -3.75
N ALA A 30 3.41 4.79 -4.62
CA ALA A 30 4.64 4.84 -5.41
C ALA A 30 5.89 4.89 -4.51
N SER A 31 5.85 5.70 -3.45
CA SER A 31 6.92 5.81 -2.49
C SER A 31 7.14 4.49 -1.73
N LEU A 32 6.05 3.82 -1.35
CA LEU A 32 6.10 2.54 -0.66
C LEU A 32 6.72 1.46 -1.54
N LEU A 33 6.33 1.39 -2.81
CA LEU A 33 6.89 0.43 -3.76
C LEU A 33 8.38 0.66 -3.94
N ASP A 34 8.82 1.91 -4.01
CA ASP A 34 10.22 2.26 -4.12
C ASP A 34 11.01 1.80 -2.90
N LYS A 35 10.48 2.06 -1.70
CA LYS A 35 11.14 1.66 -0.45
C LYS A 35 11.28 0.14 -0.31
N LEU A 36 10.29 -0.61 -0.79
CA LEU A 36 10.30 -2.07 -0.73
C LEU A 36 10.97 -2.70 -1.93
N ASP A 37 11.45 -1.90 -2.87
CA ASP A 37 12.02 -2.37 -4.14
C ASP A 37 11.04 -3.32 -4.85
N ALA A 38 9.77 -2.98 -4.81
CA ALA A 38 8.69 -3.78 -5.38
C ALA A 38 8.20 -3.14 -6.69
N GLN A 39 7.77 -3.97 -7.63
CA GLN A 39 7.30 -3.50 -8.93
C GLN A 39 5.80 -3.24 -8.98
N ASP A 40 5.04 -3.86 -8.07
CA ASP A 40 3.60 -3.70 -8.02
C ASP A 40 3.08 -3.93 -6.59
N ARG A 41 1.75 -3.76 -6.42
CA ARG A 41 1.10 -3.87 -5.12
C ARG A 41 1.20 -5.27 -4.52
N ALA A 42 1.06 -6.30 -5.35
CA ALA A 42 1.13 -7.69 -4.88
C ALA A 42 2.53 -8.00 -4.34
N GLU A 43 3.57 -7.52 -5.03
CA GLU A 43 4.94 -7.68 -4.58
C GLU A 43 5.19 -6.90 -3.30
N ALA A 44 4.63 -5.68 -3.19
CA ALA A 44 4.74 -4.87 -1.97
C ALA A 44 4.13 -5.57 -0.77
N VAL A 45 2.97 -6.20 -0.92
CA VAL A 45 2.31 -6.98 0.14
C VAL A 45 3.19 -8.16 0.53
N ALA A 46 3.73 -8.89 -0.43
CA ALA A 46 4.60 -10.04 -0.16
C ALA A 46 5.87 -9.61 0.59
N GLN A 47 6.49 -8.52 0.17
CA GLN A 47 7.67 -7.98 0.84
C GLN A 47 7.34 -7.50 2.25
N GLY A 48 6.22 -6.79 2.41
CA GLY A 48 5.77 -6.31 3.71
C GLY A 48 5.49 -7.45 4.68
N ALA A 49 4.86 -8.51 4.23
CA ALA A 49 4.61 -9.70 5.04
C ALA A 49 5.92 -10.36 5.47
N ARG A 50 6.86 -10.47 4.55
CA ARG A 50 8.19 -11.07 4.82
C ARG A 50 8.97 -10.26 5.85
N LEU A 51 8.87 -8.94 5.81
CA LEU A 51 9.56 -8.04 6.72
C LEU A 51 8.79 -7.84 8.04
N GLY A 52 7.62 -8.45 8.18
CA GLY A 52 6.80 -8.30 9.38
C GLY A 52 6.02 -6.99 9.44
N ALA A 53 5.93 -6.23 8.36
CA ALA A 53 5.19 -4.97 8.31
C ALA A 53 3.67 -5.19 8.20
N ILE A 54 3.25 -6.39 7.79
CA ILE A 54 1.85 -6.78 7.68
C ILE A 54 1.67 -8.09 8.42
N ARG A 55 0.55 -8.20 9.15
CA ARG A 55 0.13 -9.48 9.73
C ARG A 55 -0.93 -10.07 8.82
N LEU A 56 -0.64 -11.19 8.24
CA LEU A 56 -1.56 -11.91 7.36
C LEU A 56 -2.22 -13.06 8.08
#